data_0bb22abe902244a2633fcf81ac8d689c
#
_entry.id   0bb22abe902244a2633fcf81ac8d689c
#
_cell.length_a   1.000
_cell.length_b   1.000
_cell.length_c   1.000
_cell.angle_alpha   90.00
_cell.angle_beta   90.00
_cell.angle_gamma   90.00
#
_symmetry.space_group_name_H-M   'P 1'
#
loop_
_entity.id
_entity.type
_entity.pdbx_description
1 polymer ?
#
loop_
_entity_poly.entity_id
_entity_poly.type
_entity_poly.pdbx_seq_one_letter_code
_entity_poly.pdbx_strand_id
1 'polypeptide(L)'
;MANVLTVVAKMRAAKGKGDALAALLAEQAAAVRKAEPGCLVYRPHRSTKDPELFLFYEMYQDDAALEAHSKAPHLLAFRERRNQEGLTEGAVEVEIFRSLAD
;
A
#
# COMPACT_ATOMS: atom_id res chain seq x y z
N MET A 1 -24.55 5.63 -5.38
CA MET A 1 -23.65 6.75 -5.11
C MET A 1 -22.21 6.26 -4.94
N ALA A 2 -21.29 6.87 -5.63
CA ALA A 2 -19.89 6.41 -5.60
C ALA A 2 -19.16 7.04 -4.41
N ASN A 3 -18.97 6.28 -3.34
CA ASN A 3 -18.18 6.68 -2.17
C ASN A 3 -16.80 6.04 -2.12
N VAL A 4 -16.54 5.16 -3.08
CA VAL A 4 -15.28 4.42 -3.12
C VAL A 4 -14.11 5.34 -3.39
N LEU A 5 -13.05 5.16 -2.62
CA LEU A 5 -11.78 5.84 -2.84
C LEU A 5 -10.75 4.84 -3.35
N THR A 6 -9.99 5.25 -4.36
CA THR A 6 -8.86 4.48 -4.87
C THR A 6 -7.57 5.18 -4.48
N VAL A 7 -6.63 4.45 -3.95
CA VAL A 7 -5.30 4.96 -3.59
C VAL A 7 -4.26 4.29 -4.47
N VAL A 8 -3.42 5.09 -5.08
CA VAL A 8 -2.25 4.60 -5.82
C VAL A 8 -1.01 5.10 -5.10
N ALA A 9 -0.20 4.17 -4.61
CA ALA A 9 1.03 4.51 -3.90
C ALA A 9 2.20 3.87 -4.63
N LYS A 10 3.21 4.67 -4.98
CA LYS A 10 4.44 4.19 -5.62
C LYS A 10 5.60 4.32 -4.66
N MET A 11 6.46 3.33 -4.66
CA MET A 11 7.67 3.35 -3.86
C MET A 11 8.80 2.64 -4.59
N ARG A 12 10.02 3.09 -4.33
CA ARG A 12 11.21 2.49 -4.90
C ARG A 12 12.00 1.78 -3.82
N ALA A 13 12.40 0.53 -4.10
CA ALA A 13 13.27 -0.19 -3.20
C ALA A 13 14.65 0.46 -3.14
N ALA A 14 15.27 0.44 -1.99
CA ALA A 14 16.68 0.76 -1.87
C ALA A 14 17.49 -0.24 -2.68
N LYS A 15 18.66 0.16 -3.15
CA LYS A 15 19.50 -0.67 -4.01
C LYS A 15 19.74 -2.06 -3.39
N GLY A 16 19.41 -3.09 -4.14
CA GLY A 16 19.56 -4.48 -3.70
C GLY A 16 18.48 -4.97 -2.75
N LYS A 17 17.47 -4.17 -2.44
CA LYS A 17 16.41 -4.50 -1.49
C LYS A 17 15.08 -4.88 -2.13
N GLY A 18 15.02 -5.00 -3.45
CA GLY A 18 13.78 -5.27 -4.16
C GLY A 18 13.07 -6.54 -3.69
N ASP A 19 13.79 -7.64 -3.54
CA ASP A 19 13.18 -8.91 -3.11
C ASP A 19 12.69 -8.84 -1.66
N ALA A 20 13.47 -8.20 -0.77
CA ALA A 20 13.07 -8.01 0.61
C ALA A 20 11.83 -7.12 0.72
N LEU A 21 11.77 -6.05 -0.07
CA LEU A 21 10.59 -5.19 -0.11
C LEU A 21 9.39 -5.95 -0.64
N ALA A 22 9.54 -6.72 -1.72
CA ALA A 22 8.46 -7.53 -2.28
C ALA A 22 7.85 -8.45 -1.24
N ALA A 23 8.69 -9.12 -0.44
CA ALA A 23 8.23 -10.02 0.63
C ALA A 23 7.44 -9.26 1.70
N LEU A 24 7.93 -8.09 2.11
CA LEU A 24 7.25 -7.27 3.13
C LEU A 24 5.89 -6.75 2.60
N LEU A 25 5.82 -6.34 1.33
CA LEU A 25 4.58 -5.86 0.74
C LEU A 25 3.52 -6.97 0.64
N ALA A 26 3.93 -8.18 0.30
CA ALA A 26 3.02 -9.33 0.26
C ALA A 26 2.48 -9.66 1.65
N GLU A 27 3.33 -9.61 2.66
CA GLU A 27 2.95 -9.82 4.07
C GLU A 27 1.96 -8.75 4.52
N GLN A 28 2.20 -7.49 4.18
CA GLN A 28 1.31 -6.39 4.51
C GLN A 28 -0.06 -6.56 3.84
N ALA A 29 -0.10 -7.00 2.58
CA ALA A 29 -1.35 -7.24 1.88
C ALA A 29 -2.21 -8.27 2.61
N ALA A 30 -1.62 -9.35 3.10
CA ALA A 30 -2.34 -10.36 3.86
C ALA A 30 -2.89 -9.79 5.18
N ALA A 31 -2.11 -8.96 5.86
CA ALA A 31 -2.54 -8.33 7.12
C ALA A 31 -3.74 -7.39 6.92
N VAL A 32 -3.70 -6.57 5.88
CA VAL A 32 -4.78 -5.63 5.56
C VAL A 32 -6.07 -6.37 5.20
N ARG A 33 -5.98 -7.39 4.35
CA ARG A 33 -7.15 -8.18 3.94
C ARG A 33 -7.83 -8.85 5.13
N LYS A 34 -7.05 -9.26 6.12
CA LYS A 34 -7.58 -9.92 7.31
C LYS A 34 -8.21 -8.93 8.28
N ALA A 35 -7.63 -7.73 8.42
CA ALA A 35 -7.97 -6.80 9.49
C ALA A 35 -8.93 -5.69 9.09
N GLU A 36 -9.06 -5.39 7.79
CA GLU A 36 -9.79 -4.20 7.32
C GLU A 36 -10.96 -4.58 6.39
N PRO A 37 -12.15 -4.83 6.93
CA PRO A 37 -13.29 -5.20 6.10
C PRO A 37 -13.74 -4.09 5.14
N GLY A 38 -13.43 -2.82 5.44
CA GLY A 38 -13.74 -1.69 4.57
C GLY A 38 -12.75 -1.50 3.42
N CYS A 39 -11.66 -2.24 3.40
CA CYS A 39 -10.70 -2.23 2.31
C CYS A 39 -11.13 -3.26 1.26
N LEU A 40 -11.53 -2.78 0.08
CA LEU A 40 -12.06 -3.63 -0.98
C LEU A 40 -10.96 -4.30 -1.79
N VAL A 41 -9.85 -3.59 -2.01
CA VAL A 41 -8.68 -4.08 -2.74
C VAL A 41 -7.45 -3.52 -2.04
N TYR A 42 -6.47 -4.37 -1.83
CA TYR A 42 -5.16 -3.96 -1.34
C TYR A 42 -4.13 -4.84 -2.02
N ARG A 43 -3.58 -4.35 -3.13
CA ARG A 43 -2.76 -5.20 -4.01
C ARG A 43 -1.44 -4.53 -4.34
N PRO A 44 -0.34 -5.06 -3.81
CA PRO A 44 1.00 -4.60 -4.22
C PRO A 44 1.37 -5.19 -5.57
N HIS A 45 2.13 -4.41 -6.34
CA HIS A 45 2.63 -4.79 -7.65
C HIS A 45 4.10 -4.44 -7.77
N ARG A 46 4.81 -5.20 -8.57
CA ARG A 46 6.20 -4.92 -8.91
C ARG A 46 6.24 -4.62 -10.41
N SER A 47 7.00 -3.59 -10.80
CA SER A 47 7.15 -3.24 -12.22
C SER A 47 7.72 -4.42 -13.00
N THR A 48 7.18 -4.65 -14.20
CA THR A 48 7.69 -5.69 -15.10
C THR A 48 8.99 -5.28 -15.77
N LYS A 49 9.34 -3.99 -15.72
CA LYS A 49 10.55 -3.44 -16.37
C LYS A 49 11.62 -3.04 -15.37
N ASP A 50 11.22 -2.62 -14.18
CA ASP A 50 12.13 -2.14 -13.15
C ASP A 50 11.87 -2.93 -11.86
N PRO A 51 12.72 -3.89 -11.51
CA PRO A 51 12.49 -4.77 -10.36
C PRO A 51 12.56 -4.07 -9.01
N GLU A 52 12.94 -2.80 -8.98
CA GLU A 52 13.00 -2.01 -7.74
C GLU A 52 11.86 -1.01 -7.63
N LEU A 53 10.95 -0.96 -8.61
CA LEU A 53 9.79 -0.07 -8.56
C LEU A 53 8.53 -0.86 -8.21
N PHE A 54 7.79 -0.36 -7.22
CA PHE A 54 6.59 -0.99 -6.69
C PHE A 54 5.41 -0.02 -6.68
N LEU A 55 4.22 -0.58 -6.77
CA LEU A 55 2.98 0.18 -6.73
C LEU A 55 1.95 -0.58 -5.89
N PHE A 56 1.29 0.13 -4.96
CA PHE A 56 0.07 -0.37 -4.34
C PHE A 56 -1.13 0.18 -5.08
N TYR A 57 -2.08 -0.69 -5.38
CA TYR A 57 -3.41 -0.32 -5.86
C TYR A 57 -4.39 -0.70 -4.77
N GLU A 58 -5.09 0.29 -4.21
CA GLU A 58 -5.93 0.11 -3.04
C GLU A 58 -7.30 0.72 -3.29
N MET A 59 -8.35 0.07 -2.79
CA MET A 59 -9.69 0.63 -2.85
C MET A 59 -10.36 0.50 -1.48
N TYR A 60 -11.02 1.57 -1.05
CA TYR A 60 -11.72 1.63 0.22
C TYR A 60 -13.19 1.98 -0.02
N GLN A 61 -14.10 1.36 0.74
CA GLN A 61 -15.54 1.53 0.52
C GLN A 61 -16.00 2.97 0.74
N ASP A 62 -15.31 3.74 1.62
CA ASP A 62 -15.64 5.13 1.94
C ASP A 62 -14.47 5.82 2.63
N ASP A 63 -14.66 7.10 2.95
CA ASP A 63 -13.66 7.92 3.62
C ASP A 63 -13.30 7.38 5.01
N ALA A 64 -14.29 6.86 5.74
CA ALA A 64 -14.07 6.31 7.06
C ALA A 64 -13.15 5.08 7.02
N ALA A 65 -13.30 4.23 6.01
CA ALA A 65 -12.45 3.05 5.84
C ALA A 65 -10.99 3.45 5.54
N LEU A 66 -10.79 4.46 4.72
CA LEU A 66 -9.44 4.97 4.44
C LEU A 66 -8.82 5.60 5.68
N GLU A 67 -9.59 6.37 6.44
CA GLU A 67 -9.11 6.97 7.67
C GLU A 67 -8.72 5.89 8.69
N ALA A 68 -9.54 4.85 8.84
CA ALA A 68 -9.23 3.72 9.71
C ALA A 68 -7.92 3.02 9.29
N HIS A 69 -7.72 2.84 7.97
CA HIS A 69 -6.48 2.27 7.45
C HIS A 69 -5.26 3.12 7.85
N SER A 70 -5.37 4.44 7.73
CA SER A 70 -4.25 5.35 8.01
C SER A 70 -3.80 5.32 9.48
N LYS A 71 -4.64 4.85 10.37
CA LYS A 71 -4.37 4.77 11.82
C LYS A 71 -4.16 3.33 12.30
N ALA A 72 -4.27 2.36 11.42
CA ALA A 72 -4.24 0.95 11.80
C ALA A 72 -2.86 0.54 12.35
N PRO A 73 -2.83 -0.24 13.44
CA PRO A 73 -1.56 -0.69 14.03
C PRO A 73 -0.68 -1.46 13.04
N HIS A 74 -1.28 -2.27 12.17
CA HIS A 74 -0.51 -3.05 11.19
C HIS A 74 0.14 -2.14 10.14
N LEU A 75 -0.46 -0.99 9.80
CA LEU A 75 0.17 -0.03 8.89
C LEU A 75 1.35 0.66 9.55
N LEU A 76 1.19 1.06 10.81
CA LEU A 76 2.27 1.70 11.57
C LEU A 76 3.45 0.75 11.75
N ALA A 77 3.17 -0.52 12.06
CA ALA A 77 4.19 -1.55 12.20
C ALA A 77 4.92 -1.81 10.87
N PHE A 78 4.17 -1.84 9.76
CA PHE A 78 4.73 -1.99 8.43
C PHE A 78 5.69 -0.85 8.09
N ARG A 79 5.28 0.40 8.33
CA ARG A 79 6.11 1.57 8.07
C ARG A 79 7.38 1.57 8.92
N GLU A 80 7.25 1.21 10.18
CA GLU A 80 8.40 1.13 11.08
C GLU A 80 9.39 0.08 10.60
N ARG A 81 8.92 -1.12 10.28
CA ARG A 81 9.77 -2.20 9.78
C ARG A 81 10.45 -1.83 8.47
N ARG A 82 9.71 -1.24 7.53
CA ARG A 82 10.26 -0.77 6.26
C ARG A 82 11.40 0.23 6.48
N ASN A 83 11.22 1.14 7.44
CA ASN A 83 12.23 2.15 7.74
C ASN A 83 13.43 1.56 8.47
N GLN A 84 13.20 0.69 9.45
CA GLN A 84 14.27 0.06 10.22
C GLN A 84 15.17 -0.82 9.33
N GLU A 85 14.58 -1.51 8.39
CA GLU A 85 15.31 -2.39 7.48
C GLU A 85 15.86 -1.66 6.26
N GLY A 86 15.58 -0.36 6.12
CA GLY A 86 16.07 0.45 5.02
C GLY A 86 15.65 -0.06 3.64
N LEU A 87 14.41 -0.50 3.51
CA LEU A 87 13.94 -1.18 2.30
C LEU A 87 13.60 -0.25 1.14
N THR A 88 13.34 1.05 1.41
CA THR A 88 12.95 2.00 0.38
C THR A 88 13.88 3.18 0.32
N GLU A 89 13.97 3.81 -0.86
CA GLU A 89 14.66 5.07 -1.04
C GLU A 89 13.69 6.13 -1.56
N GLY A 90 13.92 7.38 -1.14
CA GLY A 90 13.05 8.49 -1.52
C GLY A 90 11.68 8.43 -0.83
N ALA A 91 10.84 9.38 -1.19
CA ALA A 91 9.49 9.46 -0.64
C ALA A 91 8.54 8.51 -1.35
N VAL A 92 7.56 7.99 -0.61
CA VAL A 92 6.45 7.26 -1.20
C VAL A 92 5.51 8.29 -1.82
N GLU A 93 5.16 8.09 -3.10
CA GLU A 93 4.23 8.97 -3.81
C GLU A 93 2.82 8.40 -3.69
N VAL A 94 1.91 9.17 -3.11
CA VAL A 94 0.53 8.72 -2.86
C VAL A 94 -0.45 9.66 -3.57
N GLU A 95 -1.38 9.07 -4.33
CA GLU A 95 -2.49 9.80 -4.92
C GLU A 95 -3.80 9.12 -4.55
N ILE A 96 -4.81 9.94 -4.27
CA ILE A 96 -6.13 9.46 -3.86
C ILE A 96 -7.14 9.96 -4.88
N PHE A 97 -7.98 9.03 -5.35
CA PHE A 97 -9.01 9.30 -6.35
C PHE A 97 -10.37 8.87 -5.83
N ARG A 98 -11.40 9.62 -6.19
CA ARG A 98 -12.78 9.20 -5.90
C ARG A 98 -13.34 8.52 -7.13
N SER A 99 -13.96 7.36 -6.93
CA SER A 99 -14.61 6.63 -8.02
C SER A 99 -15.76 7.47 -8.59
N LEU A 100 -15.93 7.41 -9.90
CA LEU A 100 -17.04 8.08 -10.58
C LEU A 100 -18.25 7.18 -10.80
N ALA A 101 -18.07 5.88 -10.59
CA ALA A 101 -19.13 4.88 -10.76
C ALA A 101 -18.91 3.73 -9.79
N ASP A 102 -19.99 3.14 -9.37
CA ASP A 102 -19.94 1.96 -8.49
C ASP A 102 -19.67 0.68 -9.28
#